data_660b35bf455a4f9037053f8bcd0770f8
#
_entry.id   660b35bf455a4f9037053f8bcd0770f8
#
_cell.length_a   1.000
_cell.length_b   1.000
_cell.length_c   1.000
_cell.angle_alpha   90.00
_cell.angle_beta   90.00
_cell.angle_gamma   90.00
#
_symmetry.space_group_name_H-M   'P 1'
#
loop_
_entity.id
_entity.type
_entity.pdbx_description
1 polymer ?
#
loop_
_entity_poly.entity_id
_entity_poly.type
_entity_poly.pdbx_seq_one_letter_code
_entity_poly.pdbx_strand_id
1 'polypeptide(L)'
;MLSDSNFVLHAALRSHAERSEMESKACVIDPALLPTLEGLLLETYASLQPKPVDYENRQVMINVFNKIAEEIFGKKNGLPVAEAFGSFTMDLFTPESDLDLSINFNTDTKDLYPRKDKINAIRKLTKILYSHQRHGRCYGVLPISTARVPVLKVTDQGTGVECDISIENKDGMSRSMIIKFISSIDERFRILCYLMKFWAKAHDVNSPKDQTMSSMSIISLVAFHLQVN
;
A
#
# COMPACT_ATOMS: atom_id res chain seq x y z
N MET A 1 -41.55 -3.49 8.40
CA MET A 1 -41.06 -3.58 7.00
C MET A 1 -39.54 -3.53 6.81
N LEU A 2 -38.70 -3.05 7.77
CA LEU A 2 -37.23 -3.10 7.66
C LEU A 2 -36.60 -4.39 8.21
N SER A 3 -37.35 -5.21 8.92
CA SER A 3 -36.89 -6.46 9.53
C SER A 3 -36.79 -7.64 8.55
N ASP A 4 -37.69 -7.67 7.56
CA ASP A 4 -37.78 -8.80 6.62
C ASP A 4 -36.68 -8.78 5.55
N SER A 5 -36.24 -7.60 5.12
CA SER A 5 -35.17 -7.45 4.12
C SER A 5 -33.81 -7.90 4.66
N ASN A 6 -33.52 -7.65 5.93
CA ASN A 6 -32.27 -8.11 6.57
C ASN A 6 -32.28 -9.63 6.78
N PHE A 7 -33.40 -10.22 7.12
CA PHE A 7 -33.53 -11.67 7.28
C PHE A 7 -33.31 -12.41 5.96
N VAL A 8 -33.92 -11.92 4.86
CA VAL A 8 -33.75 -12.49 3.50
C VAL A 8 -32.28 -12.36 3.04
N LEU A 9 -31.65 -11.21 3.29
CA LEU A 9 -30.24 -11.00 2.95
C LEU A 9 -29.31 -11.94 3.74
N HIS A 10 -29.54 -12.11 5.05
CA HIS A 10 -28.78 -13.06 5.87
C HIS A 10 -28.99 -14.52 5.45
N ALA A 11 -30.20 -14.90 5.05
CA ALA A 11 -30.49 -16.24 4.56
C ALA A 11 -29.80 -16.49 3.20
N ALA A 12 -29.82 -15.52 2.29
CA ALA A 12 -29.12 -15.57 1.01
C ALA A 12 -27.60 -15.67 1.17
N LEU A 13 -27.02 -14.89 2.08
CA LEU A 13 -25.58 -14.95 2.40
C LEU A 13 -25.16 -16.29 3.00
N ARG A 14 -25.99 -16.87 3.90
CA ARG A 14 -25.72 -18.21 4.45
C ARG A 14 -25.78 -19.28 3.37
N SER A 15 -26.82 -19.28 2.52
CA SER A 15 -26.94 -20.28 1.45
C SER A 15 -25.80 -20.15 0.42
N HIS A 16 -25.31 -18.93 0.19
CA HIS A 16 -24.15 -18.70 -0.68
C HIS A 16 -22.84 -19.18 -0.02
N ALA A 17 -22.68 -18.97 1.28
CA ALA A 17 -21.53 -19.47 2.04
C ALA A 17 -21.52 -21.02 2.09
N GLU A 18 -22.66 -21.65 2.36
CA GLU A 18 -22.80 -23.13 2.39
C GLU A 18 -22.55 -23.74 1.00
N ARG A 19 -23.00 -23.09 -0.09
CA ARG A 19 -22.71 -23.52 -1.45
C ARG A 19 -21.21 -23.37 -1.79
N SER A 20 -20.59 -22.29 -1.38
CA SER A 20 -19.15 -22.04 -1.56
C SER A 20 -18.30 -23.03 -0.75
N GLU A 21 -18.73 -23.41 0.48
CA GLU A 21 -18.08 -24.48 1.24
C GLU A 21 -18.22 -25.87 0.61
N MET A 22 -19.37 -26.18 -0.01
CA MET A 22 -19.56 -27.43 -0.74
C MET A 22 -18.73 -27.46 -2.02
N GLU A 23 -18.63 -26.36 -2.75
CA GLU A 23 -17.77 -26.23 -3.94
C GLU A 23 -16.29 -26.30 -3.56
N SER A 24 -15.88 -25.71 -2.44
CA SER A 24 -14.52 -25.78 -1.90
C SER A 24 -14.12 -27.22 -1.52
N LYS A 25 -15.04 -28.01 -0.96
CA LYS A 25 -14.80 -29.43 -0.64
C LYS A 25 -14.69 -30.32 -1.88
N ALA A 26 -15.20 -29.87 -3.02
CA ALA A 26 -15.11 -30.60 -4.29
C ALA A 26 -13.80 -30.31 -5.05
N CYS A 27 -13.04 -29.27 -4.70
CA CYS A 27 -11.77 -28.96 -5.35
C CYS A 27 -10.61 -29.69 -4.65
N VAL A 28 -10.61 -31.02 -4.77
CA VAL A 28 -9.47 -31.84 -4.32
C VAL A 28 -8.40 -31.76 -5.39
N ILE A 29 -7.31 -31.05 -5.10
CA ILE A 29 -6.12 -31.00 -5.95
C ILE A 29 -5.51 -32.41 -5.96
N ASP A 30 -5.27 -32.95 -7.14
CA ASP A 30 -4.54 -34.22 -7.29
C ASP A 30 -3.15 -34.06 -6.62
N PRO A 31 -2.82 -34.88 -5.61
CA PRO A 31 -1.52 -34.83 -4.93
C PRO A 31 -0.33 -34.90 -5.88
N ALA A 32 -0.48 -35.55 -7.03
CA ALA A 32 0.57 -35.62 -8.05
C ALA A 32 0.89 -34.27 -8.71
N LEU A 33 -0.05 -33.32 -8.69
CA LEU A 33 0.13 -31.97 -9.24
C LEU A 33 0.73 -30.96 -8.24
N LEU A 34 0.74 -31.30 -6.94
CA LEU A 34 1.22 -30.38 -5.91
C LEU A 34 2.65 -29.88 -6.13
N PRO A 35 3.65 -30.72 -6.47
CA PRO A 35 5.01 -30.25 -6.73
C PRO A 35 5.10 -29.29 -7.92
N THR A 36 4.31 -29.55 -8.96
CA THR A 36 4.27 -28.67 -10.14
C THR A 36 3.64 -27.33 -9.80
N LEU A 37 2.55 -27.33 -9.04
CA LEU A 37 1.89 -26.11 -8.59
C LEU A 37 2.80 -25.29 -7.67
N GLU A 38 3.48 -25.95 -6.71
CA GLU A 38 4.43 -25.29 -5.84
C GLU A 38 5.57 -24.64 -6.64
N GLY A 39 6.13 -25.34 -7.61
CA GLY A 39 7.15 -24.80 -8.51
C GLY A 39 6.68 -23.55 -9.24
N LEU A 40 5.49 -23.56 -9.82
CA LEU A 40 4.89 -22.41 -10.52
C LEU A 40 4.63 -21.23 -9.58
N LEU A 41 4.17 -21.47 -8.35
CA LEU A 41 3.93 -20.42 -7.35
C LEU A 41 5.23 -19.77 -6.91
N LEU A 42 6.29 -20.57 -6.66
CA LEU A 42 7.60 -20.06 -6.28
C LEU A 42 8.28 -19.28 -7.43
N GLU A 43 8.15 -19.73 -8.67
CA GLU A 43 8.63 -19.03 -9.84
C GLU A 43 7.90 -17.69 -10.04
N THR A 44 6.57 -17.69 -9.89
CA THR A 44 5.77 -16.46 -9.89
C THR A 44 6.22 -15.52 -8.79
N TYR A 45 6.37 -16.00 -7.56
CA TYR A 45 6.85 -15.20 -6.43
C TYR A 45 8.23 -14.58 -6.74
N ALA A 46 9.18 -15.37 -7.24
CA ALA A 46 10.50 -14.89 -7.61
C ALA A 46 10.46 -13.77 -8.67
N SER A 47 9.55 -13.89 -9.65
CA SER A 47 9.38 -12.88 -10.69
C SER A 47 8.82 -11.54 -10.19
N LEU A 48 8.07 -11.56 -9.08
CA LEU A 48 7.47 -10.37 -8.45
C LEU A 48 8.43 -9.64 -7.51
N GLN A 49 9.57 -10.25 -7.17
CA GLN A 49 10.53 -9.68 -6.22
C GLN A 49 11.19 -8.42 -6.79
N PRO A 50 11.32 -7.34 -5.99
CA PRO A 50 12.09 -6.17 -6.37
C PRO A 50 13.58 -6.50 -6.46
N LYS A 51 14.25 -5.85 -7.41
CA LYS A 51 15.71 -5.92 -7.58
C LYS A 51 16.41 -4.87 -6.69
N PRO A 52 17.71 -4.98 -6.43
CA PRO A 52 18.45 -3.98 -5.66
C PRO A 52 18.25 -2.54 -6.17
N VAL A 53 18.20 -2.34 -7.49
CA VAL A 53 17.97 -1.02 -8.10
C VAL A 53 16.61 -0.43 -7.73
N ASP A 54 15.58 -1.26 -7.47
CA ASP A 54 14.25 -0.78 -7.08
C ASP A 54 14.26 -0.21 -5.65
N TYR A 55 15.10 -0.77 -4.78
CA TYR A 55 15.35 -0.24 -3.43
C TYR A 55 16.15 1.06 -3.49
N GLU A 56 17.21 1.09 -4.30
CA GLU A 56 18.06 2.27 -4.49
C GLU A 56 17.25 3.45 -5.03
N ASN A 57 16.44 3.25 -6.07
CA ASN A 57 15.58 4.28 -6.64
C ASN A 57 14.62 4.87 -5.61
N ARG A 58 14.00 4.03 -4.77
CA ARG A 58 13.09 4.51 -3.71
C ARG A 58 13.84 5.27 -2.62
N GLN A 59 15.04 4.82 -2.27
CA GLN A 59 15.89 5.54 -1.30
C GLN A 59 16.33 6.91 -1.85
N VAL A 60 16.64 7.00 -3.14
CA VAL A 60 16.91 8.27 -3.81
C VAL A 60 15.71 9.21 -3.70
N MET A 61 14.50 8.71 -3.96
CA MET A 61 13.26 9.52 -3.85
C MET A 61 13.00 9.99 -2.42
N ILE A 62 13.22 9.17 -1.40
CA ILE A 62 13.13 9.59 0.00
C ILE A 62 14.08 10.78 0.26
N ASN A 63 15.31 10.69 -0.22
CA ASN A 63 16.32 11.75 -0.04
C ASN A 63 15.93 13.03 -0.81
N VAL A 64 15.35 12.90 -2.01
CA VAL A 64 14.84 14.04 -2.80
C VAL A 64 13.73 14.75 -2.03
N PHE A 65 12.74 14.01 -1.51
CA PHE A 65 11.64 14.62 -0.76
C PHE A 65 12.06 15.20 0.59
N ASN A 66 13.09 14.66 1.23
CA ASN A 66 13.71 15.30 2.40
C ASN A 66 14.28 16.68 2.05
N LYS A 67 15.02 16.81 0.94
CA LYS A 67 15.55 18.09 0.48
C LYS A 67 14.44 19.08 0.11
N ILE A 68 13.42 18.63 -0.63
CA ILE A 68 12.26 19.47 -0.99
C ILE A 68 11.53 19.95 0.27
N ALA A 69 11.32 19.07 1.25
CA ALA A 69 10.66 19.43 2.50
C ALA A 69 11.49 20.45 3.30
N GLU A 70 12.80 20.26 3.38
CA GLU A 70 13.72 21.20 4.04
C GLU A 70 13.74 22.58 3.33
N GLU A 71 13.73 22.60 2.01
CA GLU A 71 13.69 23.84 1.22
C GLU A 71 12.39 24.64 1.42
N ILE A 72 11.24 23.94 1.46
CA ILE A 72 9.92 24.58 1.56
C ILE A 72 9.58 25.05 2.99
N PHE A 73 9.94 24.25 3.98
CA PHE A 73 9.48 24.42 5.36
C PHE A 73 10.60 24.85 6.29
N GLY A 74 11.85 24.85 5.83
CA GLY A 74 13.04 25.03 6.66
C GLY A 74 13.33 23.80 7.51
N LYS A 75 14.49 23.76 8.15
CA LYS A 75 14.90 22.68 9.05
C LYS A 75 15.09 23.20 10.45
N LYS A 76 14.26 22.73 11.38
CA LYS A 76 14.38 23.07 12.80
C LYS A 76 14.36 21.77 13.62
N ASN A 77 15.38 21.58 14.46
CA ASN A 77 15.51 20.36 15.29
C ASN A 77 15.45 19.04 14.46
N GLY A 78 16.00 19.04 13.25
CA GLY A 78 15.97 17.87 12.36
C GLY A 78 14.66 17.65 11.60
N LEU A 79 13.65 18.50 11.74
CA LEU A 79 12.36 18.40 11.08
C LEU A 79 12.15 19.54 10.06
N PRO A 80 11.34 19.34 8.99
CA PRO A 80 10.57 18.14 8.67
C PRO A 80 11.42 16.99 8.15
N VAL A 81 10.88 15.76 8.25
CA VAL A 81 11.48 14.54 7.70
C VAL A 81 10.46 13.82 6.82
N ALA A 82 10.89 13.42 5.63
CA ALA A 82 10.13 12.52 4.76
C ALA A 82 10.49 11.07 5.10
N GLU A 83 9.52 10.31 5.56
CA GLU A 83 9.66 8.91 5.95
C GLU A 83 8.79 8.03 5.06
N ALA A 84 9.35 6.92 4.59
CA ALA A 84 8.60 5.94 3.83
C ALA A 84 7.70 5.11 4.75
N PHE A 85 6.57 4.67 4.20
CA PHE A 85 5.67 3.69 4.81
C PHE A 85 5.02 2.83 3.70
N GLY A 86 3.96 2.10 4.00
CA GLY A 86 3.28 1.27 3.00
C GLY A 86 4.10 0.05 2.58
N SER A 87 3.87 -0.41 1.36
CA SER A 87 4.41 -1.68 0.85
C SER A 87 5.94 -1.73 0.86
N PHE A 88 6.62 -0.60 0.63
CA PHE A 88 8.08 -0.52 0.66
C PHE A 88 8.66 -0.87 2.04
N THR A 89 8.14 -0.27 3.11
CA THR A 89 8.62 -0.54 4.47
C THR A 89 8.16 -1.88 5.04
N MET A 90 7.06 -2.43 4.52
CA MET A 90 6.57 -3.77 4.85
C MET A 90 7.40 -4.89 4.18
N ASP A 91 8.27 -4.54 3.22
CA ASP A 91 8.96 -5.48 2.32
C ASP A 91 8.00 -6.35 1.49
N LEU A 92 6.89 -5.73 1.07
CA LEU A 92 5.80 -6.33 0.28
C LEU A 92 5.52 -5.55 -1.02
N PHE A 93 6.50 -4.80 -1.53
CA PHE A 93 6.38 -4.04 -2.76
C PHE A 93 6.91 -4.81 -3.97
N THR A 94 6.35 -4.53 -5.13
CA THR A 94 6.85 -4.97 -6.44
C THR A 94 7.53 -3.79 -7.14
N PRO A 95 8.30 -4.01 -8.22
CA PRO A 95 8.89 -2.91 -8.99
C PRO A 95 7.90 -1.82 -9.39
N GLU A 96 6.64 -2.19 -9.69
CA GLU A 96 5.55 -1.29 -10.09
C GLU A 96 4.79 -0.65 -8.93
N SER A 97 5.16 -0.97 -7.68
CA SER A 97 4.47 -0.40 -6.51
C SER A 97 4.86 1.06 -6.30
N ASP A 98 3.85 1.88 -5.94
CA ASP A 98 4.03 3.26 -5.51
C ASP A 98 4.92 3.33 -4.26
N LEU A 99 5.61 4.44 -4.07
CA LEU A 99 6.32 4.77 -2.85
C LEU A 99 5.47 5.71 -1.99
N ASP A 100 4.95 5.18 -0.89
CA ASP A 100 4.21 5.98 0.09
C ASP A 100 5.19 6.77 0.98
N LEU A 101 5.03 8.11 1.05
CA LEU A 101 5.83 9.01 1.87
C LEU A 101 4.95 9.83 2.83
N SER A 102 5.42 9.97 4.06
CA SER A 102 4.85 10.90 5.04
C SER A 102 5.87 11.98 5.38
N ILE A 103 5.54 13.25 5.15
CA ILE A 103 6.35 14.37 5.63
C ILE A 103 5.88 14.72 7.05
N ASN A 104 6.77 14.54 8.00
CA ASN A 104 6.49 14.67 9.43
C ASN A 104 7.18 15.93 9.99
N PHE A 105 6.42 16.75 10.72
CA PHE A 105 6.86 18.00 11.33
C PHE A 105 7.01 17.89 12.85
N ASN A 106 6.43 16.83 13.44
CA ASN A 106 6.41 16.63 14.87
C ASN A 106 6.85 15.21 15.23
N THR A 107 7.66 15.07 16.27
CA THR A 107 8.04 13.77 16.84
C THR A 107 7.00 13.25 17.83
N ASP A 108 6.19 14.14 18.42
CA ASP A 108 5.15 13.77 19.38
C ASP A 108 3.88 13.27 18.70
N THR A 109 3.47 12.06 19.07
CA THR A 109 2.26 11.43 18.56
C THR A 109 0.97 12.00 19.17
N LYS A 110 1.08 12.88 20.18
CA LYS A 110 -0.06 13.43 20.93
C LYS A 110 -0.69 14.65 20.28
N ASP A 111 0.05 15.41 19.50
CA ASP A 111 -0.48 16.58 18.82
C ASP A 111 -1.07 16.22 17.47
N LEU A 112 -2.39 16.30 17.38
CA LEU A 112 -3.11 16.08 16.13
C LEU A 112 -2.81 17.23 15.16
N TYR A 113 -2.09 16.92 14.07
CA TYR A 113 -1.83 17.92 13.02
C TYR A 113 -3.14 18.21 12.25
N PRO A 114 -3.66 19.45 12.27
CA PRO A 114 -4.99 19.75 11.73
C PRO A 114 -5.07 19.46 10.22
N ARG A 115 -6.20 18.93 9.76
CA ARG A 115 -6.43 18.66 8.34
C ARG A 115 -6.18 19.88 7.44
N LYS A 116 -6.54 21.09 7.90
CA LYS A 116 -6.31 22.32 7.16
C LYS A 116 -4.82 22.55 6.90
N ASP A 117 -3.98 22.27 7.88
CA ASP A 117 -2.53 22.46 7.78
C ASP A 117 -1.90 21.37 6.90
N LYS A 118 -2.39 20.13 6.95
CA LYS A 118 -2.02 19.08 6.01
C LYS A 118 -2.28 19.50 4.56
N ILE A 119 -3.48 20.02 4.28
CA ILE A 119 -3.86 20.52 2.94
C ILE A 119 -2.98 21.70 2.52
N ASN A 120 -2.68 22.63 3.43
CA ASN A 120 -1.81 23.77 3.13
C ASN A 120 -0.37 23.32 2.83
N ALA A 121 0.16 22.34 3.55
CA ALA A 121 1.47 21.76 3.27
C ALA A 121 1.48 21.06 1.88
N ILE A 122 0.46 20.27 1.56
CA ILE A 122 0.29 19.66 0.22
C ILE A 122 0.27 20.73 -0.88
N ARG A 123 -0.45 21.85 -0.68
CA ARG A 123 -0.48 22.95 -1.67
C ARG A 123 0.90 23.58 -1.91
N LYS A 124 1.69 23.76 -0.86
CA LYS A 124 3.08 24.27 -1.00
C LYS A 124 3.94 23.31 -1.80
N LEU A 125 3.91 22.01 -1.48
CA LEU A 125 4.61 20.96 -2.23
C LEU A 125 4.17 20.92 -3.70
N THR A 126 2.86 20.96 -3.94
CA THR A 126 2.29 20.96 -5.29
C THR A 126 2.85 22.10 -6.14
N LYS A 127 2.97 23.31 -5.56
CA LYS A 127 3.50 24.48 -6.29
C LYS A 127 4.95 24.25 -6.76
N ILE A 128 5.79 23.68 -5.92
CA ILE A 128 7.18 23.36 -6.25
C ILE A 128 7.25 22.23 -7.28
N LEU A 129 6.46 21.15 -7.10
CA LEU A 129 6.46 20.02 -8.02
C LEU A 129 5.92 20.39 -9.40
N TYR A 130 4.97 21.32 -9.53
CA TYR A 130 4.57 21.88 -10.83
C TYR A 130 5.71 22.65 -11.49
N SER A 131 6.59 23.32 -10.73
CA SER A 131 7.80 23.91 -11.29
C SER A 131 8.76 22.83 -11.79
N HIS A 132 8.99 21.78 -11.02
CA HIS A 132 9.81 20.64 -11.44
C HIS A 132 9.26 19.95 -12.69
N GLN A 133 7.93 19.78 -12.77
CA GLN A 133 7.25 19.19 -13.93
C GLN A 133 7.47 20.01 -15.19
N ARG A 134 7.41 21.35 -15.09
CA ARG A 134 7.71 22.25 -16.24
C ARG A 134 9.15 22.13 -16.74
N HIS A 135 10.07 21.74 -15.88
CA HIS A 135 11.47 21.49 -16.23
C HIS A 135 11.76 20.03 -16.61
N GLY A 136 10.73 19.19 -16.78
CA GLY A 136 10.85 17.80 -17.18
C GLY A 136 11.51 16.89 -16.15
N ARG A 137 11.48 17.25 -14.85
CA ARG A 137 12.07 16.44 -13.78
C ARG A 137 11.10 15.41 -13.22
N CYS A 138 9.80 15.67 -13.31
CA CYS A 138 8.73 14.78 -12.88
C CYS A 138 7.49 15.00 -13.75
N TYR A 139 6.49 14.11 -13.63
CA TYR A 139 5.20 14.22 -14.30
C TYR A 139 4.07 13.68 -13.39
N GLY A 140 2.82 13.84 -13.82
CA GLY A 140 1.66 13.31 -13.09
C GLY A 140 1.40 13.98 -11.74
N VAL A 141 1.84 15.25 -11.56
CA VAL A 141 1.60 15.99 -10.30
C VAL A 141 0.10 16.19 -10.09
N LEU A 142 -0.48 15.47 -9.11
CA LEU A 142 -1.91 15.44 -8.85
C LEU A 142 -2.21 15.54 -7.34
N PRO A 143 -2.65 16.72 -6.82
CA PRO A 143 -3.08 16.85 -5.44
C PRO A 143 -4.51 16.31 -5.25
N ILE A 144 -4.70 15.38 -4.32
CA ILE A 144 -5.98 14.77 -3.94
C ILE A 144 -6.33 15.23 -2.52
N SER A 145 -6.91 16.43 -2.40
CA SER A 145 -7.26 17.04 -1.12
C SER A 145 -8.58 16.56 -0.53
N THR A 146 -9.44 15.92 -1.33
CA THR A 146 -10.77 15.43 -0.92
C THR A 146 -10.72 14.08 -0.22
N ALA A 147 -9.67 13.29 -0.44
CA ALA A 147 -9.49 11.99 0.21
C ALA A 147 -9.46 12.12 1.74
N ARG A 148 -9.78 11.03 2.45
CA ARG A 148 -9.72 10.97 3.93
C ARG A 148 -8.34 11.43 4.45
N VAL A 149 -7.26 10.95 3.83
CA VAL A 149 -5.90 11.45 4.00
C VAL A 149 -5.56 12.22 2.74
N PRO A 150 -5.28 13.55 2.81
CA PRO A 150 -4.82 14.30 1.65
C PRO A 150 -3.49 13.74 1.13
N VAL A 151 -3.41 13.51 -0.17
CA VAL A 151 -2.24 12.91 -0.85
C VAL A 151 -1.87 13.77 -2.05
N LEU A 152 -0.59 13.84 -2.35
CA LEU A 152 -0.03 14.42 -3.57
C LEU A 152 0.70 13.32 -4.34
N LYS A 153 0.20 12.98 -5.53
CA LYS A 153 0.83 12.03 -6.43
C LYS A 153 1.82 12.72 -7.36
N VAL A 154 2.91 12.06 -7.64
CA VAL A 154 3.90 12.50 -8.63
C VAL A 154 4.78 11.32 -9.06
N THR A 155 5.17 11.28 -10.32
CA THR A 155 6.13 10.29 -10.84
C THR A 155 7.44 10.99 -11.18
N ASP A 156 8.55 10.48 -10.68
CA ASP A 156 9.89 10.98 -11.03
C ASP A 156 10.28 10.58 -12.45
N GLN A 157 10.80 11.51 -13.22
CA GLN A 157 11.17 11.26 -14.63
C GLN A 157 12.40 10.36 -14.75
N GLY A 158 13.33 10.44 -13.80
CA GLY A 158 14.61 9.73 -13.87
C GLY A 158 14.49 8.27 -13.44
N THR A 159 13.81 8.00 -12.32
CA THR A 159 13.66 6.66 -11.74
C THR A 159 12.39 5.95 -12.18
N GLY A 160 11.39 6.70 -12.66
CA GLY A 160 10.05 6.18 -12.96
C GLY A 160 9.22 5.85 -11.73
N VAL A 161 9.70 6.11 -10.51
CA VAL A 161 8.99 5.79 -9.27
C VAL A 161 7.80 6.74 -9.08
N GLU A 162 6.60 6.19 -8.97
CA GLU A 162 5.41 6.93 -8.53
C GLU A 162 5.46 7.10 -7.01
N CYS A 163 5.28 8.34 -6.54
CA CYS A 163 5.32 8.70 -5.13
C CYS A 163 3.97 9.26 -4.68
N ASP A 164 3.45 8.73 -3.59
CA ASP A 164 2.25 9.19 -2.90
C ASP A 164 2.64 9.90 -1.60
N ILE A 165 2.61 11.24 -1.61
CA ILE A 165 3.10 12.07 -0.51
C ILE A 165 1.91 12.51 0.35
N SER A 166 1.95 12.18 1.63
CA SER A 166 1.02 12.63 2.66
C SER A 166 1.74 13.44 3.75
N ILE A 167 0.95 14.05 4.64
CA ILE A 167 1.47 14.85 5.75
C ILE A 167 1.02 14.23 7.07
N GLU A 168 1.98 13.99 8.00
CA GLU A 168 1.71 13.45 9.34
C GLU A 168 0.78 12.22 9.28
N ASN A 169 1.13 11.25 8.45
CA ASN A 169 0.34 10.01 8.28
C ASN A 169 0.80 8.93 9.26
N LYS A 170 0.74 9.25 10.55
CA LYS A 170 1.18 8.35 11.62
C LYS A 170 0.43 7.02 11.61
N ASP A 171 -0.87 7.03 11.27
CA ASP A 171 -1.68 5.82 11.17
C ASP A 171 -1.15 4.87 10.08
N GLY A 172 -0.80 5.41 8.91
CA GLY A 172 -0.22 4.63 7.81
C GLY A 172 1.13 4.03 8.21
N MET A 173 1.98 4.83 8.85
CA MET A 173 3.28 4.39 9.33
C MET A 173 3.15 3.28 10.39
N SER A 174 2.29 3.47 11.39
CA SER A 174 2.07 2.47 12.46
C SER A 174 1.57 1.14 11.90
N ARG A 175 0.62 1.16 10.96
CA ARG A 175 0.15 -0.07 10.28
C ARG A 175 1.28 -0.76 9.52
N SER A 176 2.11 0.00 8.82
CA SER A 176 3.25 -0.55 8.08
C SER A 176 4.25 -1.25 9.01
N MET A 177 4.51 -0.67 10.19
CA MET A 177 5.38 -1.27 11.19
C MET A 177 4.82 -2.59 11.74
N ILE A 178 3.51 -2.65 12.02
CA ILE A 178 2.85 -3.88 12.48
C ILE A 178 2.95 -4.98 11.41
N ILE A 179 2.64 -4.67 10.16
CA ILE A 179 2.73 -5.66 9.07
C ILE A 179 4.18 -6.10 8.84
N LYS A 180 5.14 -5.17 8.89
CA LYS A 180 6.56 -5.52 8.83
C LYS A 180 6.96 -6.49 9.92
N PHE A 181 6.49 -6.28 11.15
CA PHE A 181 6.74 -7.19 12.25
C PHE A 181 6.15 -8.58 11.98
N ILE A 182 4.90 -8.67 11.53
CA ILE A 182 4.24 -9.95 11.16
C ILE A 182 5.05 -10.64 10.05
N SER A 183 5.45 -9.91 9.01
CA SER A 183 6.26 -10.41 7.90
C SER A 183 7.62 -10.96 8.34
N SER A 184 8.16 -10.52 9.47
CA SER A 184 9.43 -11.02 10.03
C SER A 184 9.30 -12.32 10.83
N ILE A 185 8.07 -12.72 11.18
CA ILE A 185 7.81 -13.93 11.98
C ILE A 185 7.76 -15.18 11.09
N ASP A 186 7.13 -15.08 9.92
CA ASP A 186 6.88 -16.23 9.05
C ASP A 186 7.04 -15.85 7.58
N GLU A 187 7.99 -16.50 6.91
CA GLU A 187 8.27 -16.28 5.49
C GLU A 187 7.07 -16.62 4.60
N ARG A 188 6.24 -17.59 5.00
CA ARG A 188 5.01 -17.96 4.26
C ARG A 188 4.06 -16.77 4.13
N PHE A 189 4.00 -15.91 5.14
CA PHE A 189 3.19 -14.70 5.10
C PHE A 189 3.60 -13.78 3.93
N ARG A 190 4.90 -13.56 3.76
CA ARG A 190 5.41 -12.72 2.68
C ARG A 190 5.11 -13.31 1.32
N ILE A 191 5.41 -14.60 1.12
CA ILE A 191 5.15 -15.33 -0.13
C ILE A 191 3.67 -15.24 -0.48
N LEU A 192 2.78 -15.57 0.46
CA LEU A 192 1.35 -15.57 0.24
C LEU A 192 0.79 -14.18 -0.03
N CYS A 193 1.30 -13.13 0.64
CA CYS A 193 0.92 -11.74 0.35
C CYS A 193 1.24 -11.33 -1.09
N TYR A 194 2.42 -11.68 -1.61
CA TYR A 194 2.77 -11.39 -3.00
C TYR A 194 1.84 -12.10 -3.98
N LEU A 195 1.66 -13.41 -3.80
CA LEU A 195 0.82 -14.22 -4.67
C LEU A 195 -0.66 -13.78 -4.65
N MET A 196 -1.20 -13.51 -3.45
CA MET A 196 -2.59 -13.07 -3.30
C MET A 196 -2.83 -11.67 -3.86
N LYS A 197 -1.89 -10.74 -3.69
CA LYS A 197 -1.97 -9.40 -4.31
C LYS A 197 -1.89 -9.50 -5.84
N PHE A 198 -0.99 -10.34 -6.35
CA PHE A 198 -0.86 -10.58 -7.78
C PHE A 198 -2.14 -11.17 -8.36
N TRP A 199 -2.66 -12.24 -7.75
CA TRP A 199 -3.92 -12.86 -8.15
C TRP A 199 -5.09 -11.85 -8.12
N ALA A 200 -5.22 -11.12 -7.04
CA ALA A 200 -6.29 -10.13 -6.88
C ALA A 200 -6.22 -8.99 -7.90
N LYS A 201 -5.00 -8.56 -8.28
CA LYS A 201 -4.80 -7.56 -9.33
C LYS A 201 -5.19 -8.13 -10.71
N ALA A 202 -4.80 -9.38 -11.00
CA ALA A 202 -5.12 -10.04 -12.26
C ALA A 202 -6.64 -10.31 -12.46
N HIS A 203 -7.41 -10.34 -11.37
CA HIS A 203 -8.87 -10.57 -11.37
C HIS A 203 -9.68 -9.31 -11.06
N ASP A 204 -9.06 -8.12 -11.11
CA ASP A 204 -9.71 -6.82 -10.86
C ASP A 204 -10.40 -6.70 -9.48
N VAL A 205 -9.96 -7.47 -8.47
CA VAL A 205 -10.50 -7.42 -7.10
C VAL A 205 -9.60 -6.66 -6.12
N ASN A 206 -8.57 -5.97 -6.60
CA ASN A 206 -7.67 -5.13 -5.81
C ASN A 206 -7.66 -3.67 -6.29
N SER A 207 -8.85 -3.05 -6.34
CA SER A 207 -9.02 -1.65 -6.71
C SER A 207 -10.07 -0.97 -5.82
N PRO A 208 -9.66 -0.30 -4.72
CA PRO A 208 -10.61 0.41 -3.85
C PRO A 208 -11.42 1.49 -4.57
N LYS A 209 -10.93 2.02 -5.68
CA LYS A 209 -11.66 2.99 -6.51
C LYS A 209 -12.90 2.35 -7.16
N ASP A 210 -12.80 1.07 -7.49
CA ASP A 210 -13.85 0.28 -8.11
C ASP A 210 -14.65 -0.54 -7.07
N GLN A 211 -14.61 -0.10 -5.81
CA GLN A 211 -15.32 -0.69 -4.67
C GLN A 211 -14.93 -2.15 -4.37
N THR A 212 -13.73 -2.56 -4.77
CA THR A 212 -13.16 -3.86 -4.43
C THR A 212 -12.17 -3.75 -3.26
N MET A 213 -11.44 -4.82 -2.95
CA MET A 213 -10.57 -4.88 -1.78
C MET A 213 -9.33 -3.97 -1.91
N SER A 214 -8.91 -3.40 -0.78
CA SER A 214 -7.60 -2.75 -0.70
C SER A 214 -6.48 -3.79 -0.53
N SER A 215 -5.25 -3.45 -0.93
CA SER A 215 -4.08 -4.30 -0.65
C SER A 215 -3.93 -4.60 0.84
N MET A 216 -4.27 -3.64 1.72
CA MET A 216 -4.27 -3.86 3.17
C MET A 216 -5.30 -4.91 3.61
N SER A 217 -6.48 -4.93 3.00
CA SER A 217 -7.50 -5.95 3.27
C SER A 217 -7.02 -7.35 2.88
N ILE A 218 -6.36 -7.47 1.72
CA ILE A 218 -5.77 -8.74 1.26
C ILE A 218 -4.68 -9.22 2.23
N ILE A 219 -3.76 -8.33 2.63
CA ILE A 219 -2.70 -8.62 3.59
C ILE A 219 -3.29 -9.09 4.94
N SER A 220 -4.36 -8.43 5.40
CA SER A 220 -5.05 -8.80 6.64
C SER A 220 -5.70 -10.18 6.55
N LEU A 221 -6.29 -10.54 5.41
CA LEU A 221 -6.84 -11.88 5.18
C LEU A 221 -5.76 -12.95 5.17
N VAL A 222 -4.60 -12.68 4.57
CA VAL A 222 -3.44 -13.59 4.61
C VAL A 222 -2.97 -13.78 6.05
N ALA A 223 -2.83 -12.70 6.84
CA ALA A 223 -2.45 -12.80 8.24
C ALA A 223 -3.46 -13.66 9.04
N PHE A 224 -4.76 -13.41 8.84
CA PHE A 224 -5.81 -14.19 9.49
C PHE A 224 -5.75 -15.66 9.09
N HIS A 225 -5.59 -15.97 7.80
CA HIS A 225 -5.50 -17.35 7.31
C HIS A 225 -4.34 -18.12 7.96
N LEU A 226 -3.15 -17.51 8.05
CA LEU A 226 -1.99 -18.16 8.67
C LEU A 226 -2.05 -18.22 10.20
N GLN A 227 -2.93 -17.44 10.84
CA GLN A 227 -3.14 -17.48 12.29
C GLN A 227 -4.06 -18.63 12.72
N VAL A 228 -4.98 -19.05 11.85
CA VAL A 228 -6.00 -20.07 12.18
C VAL A 228 -5.69 -21.44 11.59
N ASN A 229 -4.62 -21.57 10.78
CA ASN A 229 -4.12 -22.79 10.18
C ASN A 229 -2.64 -23.02 10.53
#